data_bc3c868f6771abd2ce709d8ad950e7b1
#
_entry.id   bc3c868f6771abd2ce709d8ad950e7b1
#
_cell.length_a   1.000
_cell.length_b   1.000
_cell.length_c   1.000
_cell.angle_alpha   90.00
_cell.angle_beta   90.00
_cell.angle_gamma   90.00
#
_symmetry.space_group_name_H-M   'P 1'
#
loop_
_entity.id
_entity.type
_entity.pdbx_description
1 polymer ?
#
loop_
_entity_poly.entity_id
_entity_poly.type
_entity_poly.pdbx_seq_one_letter_code
_entity_poly.pdbx_strand_id
1 'polypeptide(L)'
;MRTPIARRAGLCMAAAAAVALSTTVTSPASAAYGKVQVVLGTPEGGSALTAPRKVIENPVDDHCYTVKEVFPDAPEGSTFLSVHNGNTNPIYIYETDACSGAPADATPLSVGMGVIGRPLLSFKVKPGPEVPSMPTSFPTSQP
;
A
#
# COMPACT_ATOMS: atom_id res chain seq x y z
N MET A 1 16.73 54.89 -57.98
CA MET A 1 15.63 53.95 -58.07
C MET A 1 15.22 53.56 -56.67
N ARG A 2 13.96 53.83 -56.29
CA ARG A 2 13.47 53.75 -54.90
C ARG A 2 12.57 52.50 -54.84
N THR A 3 12.86 51.55 -53.88
CA THR A 3 12.00 50.42 -53.58
C THR A 3 11.17 50.68 -52.32
N PRO A 4 9.86 50.44 -52.34
CA PRO A 4 9.02 50.67 -51.16
C PRO A 4 9.03 49.46 -50.23
N ILE A 5 9.08 49.77 -48.92
CA ILE A 5 9.00 48.83 -47.82
C ILE A 5 7.53 48.51 -47.56
N ALA A 6 7.15 47.25 -47.75
CA ALA A 6 5.84 46.73 -47.33
C ALA A 6 5.88 46.26 -45.87
N ARG A 7 5.17 46.99 -45.01
CA ARG A 7 4.88 46.58 -43.61
C ARG A 7 3.75 45.54 -43.65
N ARG A 8 4.02 44.32 -43.19
CA ARG A 8 3.00 43.35 -42.86
C ARG A 8 2.84 43.31 -41.32
N ALA A 9 1.66 43.74 -40.87
CA ALA A 9 1.21 43.59 -39.52
C ALA A 9 0.85 42.11 -39.29
N GLY A 10 1.57 41.46 -38.37
CA GLY A 10 1.27 40.12 -37.90
C GLY A 10 0.31 40.17 -36.72
N LEU A 11 -0.84 39.56 -36.88
CA LEU A 11 -1.87 39.39 -35.86
C LEU A 11 -1.39 38.31 -34.88
N CYS A 12 -1.05 38.67 -33.64
CA CYS A 12 -0.80 37.71 -32.57
C CYS A 12 -2.15 37.18 -32.03
N MET A 13 -2.54 35.97 -32.40
CA MET A 13 -3.59 35.23 -31.71
C MET A 13 -2.99 34.63 -30.44
N ALA A 14 -3.37 35.19 -29.30
CA ALA A 14 -3.12 34.57 -28.01
C ALA A 14 -4.11 33.40 -27.78
N ALA A 15 -3.63 32.18 -27.94
CA ALA A 15 -4.37 31.00 -27.56
C ALA A 15 -4.26 30.82 -26.02
N ALA A 16 -5.33 31.13 -25.28
CA ALA A 16 -5.45 30.85 -23.87
C ALA A 16 -5.70 29.33 -23.70
N ALA A 17 -4.65 28.59 -23.34
CA ALA A 17 -4.78 27.20 -22.93
C ALA A 17 -5.35 27.15 -21.51
N ALA A 18 -6.62 26.79 -21.38
CA ALA A 18 -7.25 26.49 -20.10
C ALA A 18 -6.70 25.14 -19.60
N VAL A 19 -5.76 25.20 -18.66
CA VAL A 19 -5.28 24.01 -17.92
C VAL A 19 -6.37 23.64 -16.94
N ALA A 20 -7.19 22.62 -17.26
CA ALA A 20 -8.08 22.00 -16.30
C ALA A 20 -7.23 21.24 -15.29
N LEU A 21 -7.04 21.81 -14.09
CA LEU A 21 -6.50 21.07 -12.95
C LEU A 21 -7.54 20.02 -12.52
N SER A 22 -7.35 18.80 -12.99
CA SER A 22 -8.06 17.65 -12.45
C SER A 22 -7.50 17.40 -11.04
N THR A 23 -8.15 17.94 -10.01
CA THR A 23 -7.88 17.54 -8.63
C THR A 23 -8.37 16.10 -8.47
N THR A 24 -7.48 15.15 -8.63
CA THR A 24 -7.73 13.77 -8.20
C THR A 24 -7.86 13.83 -6.68
N VAL A 25 -9.09 13.74 -6.19
CA VAL A 25 -9.37 13.50 -4.77
C VAL A 25 -8.87 12.07 -4.51
N THR A 26 -7.62 11.95 -4.07
CA THR A 26 -7.13 10.70 -3.50
C THR A 26 -7.87 10.52 -2.19
N SER A 27 -8.84 9.61 -2.15
CA SER A 27 -9.42 9.15 -0.90
C SER A 27 -8.27 8.77 0.05
N PRO A 28 -8.27 9.23 1.31
CA PRO A 28 -7.26 8.81 2.26
C PRO A 28 -7.29 7.28 2.30
N ALA A 29 -6.13 6.66 2.06
CA ALA A 29 -6.00 5.22 2.21
C ALA A 29 -6.51 4.85 3.61
N SER A 30 -7.55 4.05 3.66
CA SER A 30 -8.10 3.57 4.93
C SER A 30 -6.99 2.72 5.57
N ALA A 31 -6.42 3.20 6.67
CA ALA A 31 -5.39 2.44 7.36
C ALA A 31 -6.06 1.28 8.11
N ALA A 32 -5.57 0.07 7.90
CA ALA A 32 -5.96 -1.08 8.71
C ALA A 32 -5.60 -0.80 10.17
N TYR A 33 -6.54 -1.07 11.07
CA TYR A 33 -6.31 -0.81 12.49
C TYR A 33 -5.75 -2.06 13.17
N GLY A 34 -4.62 -1.92 13.86
CA GLY A 34 -3.99 -3.01 14.58
C GLY A 34 -2.54 -3.23 14.17
N LYS A 35 -2.06 -4.46 14.26
CA LYS A 35 -0.65 -4.77 14.02
C LYS A 35 -0.46 -6.08 13.26
N VAL A 36 0.60 -6.12 12.45
CA VAL A 36 1.10 -7.34 11.82
C VAL A 36 2.45 -7.67 12.44
N GLN A 37 2.60 -8.91 12.94
CA GLN A 37 3.88 -9.39 13.43
C GLN A 37 4.53 -10.29 12.40
N VAL A 38 5.80 -10.05 12.14
CA VAL A 38 6.58 -10.82 11.18
C VAL A 38 7.88 -11.31 11.82
N VAL A 39 8.32 -12.48 11.42
CA VAL A 39 9.57 -13.10 11.84
C VAL A 39 10.41 -13.35 10.59
N LEU A 40 11.68 -12.97 10.62
CA LEU A 40 12.61 -13.18 9.52
C LEU A 40 13.14 -14.62 9.55
N GLY A 41 13.09 -15.30 8.40
CA GLY A 41 13.80 -16.53 8.14
C GLY A 41 15.02 -16.24 7.27
N THR A 42 16.19 -16.75 7.66
CA THR A 42 17.41 -16.63 6.88
C THR A 42 17.72 -17.92 6.12
N PRO A 43 18.46 -17.85 4.99
CA PRO A 43 18.82 -19.05 4.21
C PRO A 43 19.63 -20.07 4.99
N GLU A 44 20.41 -19.60 5.97
CA GLU A 44 21.25 -20.46 6.82
C GLU A 44 20.44 -21.26 7.84
N GLY A 45 19.16 -20.97 7.94
CA GLY A 45 18.29 -21.50 8.96
C GLY A 45 18.49 -20.78 10.30
N GLY A 46 17.70 -21.12 11.25
CA GLY A 46 17.77 -20.53 12.59
C GLY A 46 16.54 -20.92 13.40
N SER A 47 16.66 -20.83 14.73
CA SER A 47 15.52 -21.05 15.60
C SER A 47 14.54 -19.87 15.48
N ALA A 48 13.26 -20.16 15.30
CA ALA A 48 12.22 -19.14 15.30
C ALA A 48 12.17 -18.32 16.62
N LEU A 49 12.76 -18.85 17.70
CA LEU A 49 12.82 -18.17 19.00
C LEU A 49 13.85 -17.01 19.00
N THR A 50 14.93 -17.15 18.24
CA THR A 50 16.01 -16.16 18.17
C THR A 50 15.98 -15.31 16.92
N ALA A 51 15.12 -15.66 15.95
CA ALA A 51 15.00 -14.94 14.69
C ALA A 51 14.52 -13.48 14.88
N PRO A 52 15.03 -12.55 14.07
CA PRO A 52 14.59 -11.15 14.11
C PRO A 52 13.08 -11.02 13.91
N ARG A 53 12.47 -10.16 14.71
CA ARG A 53 11.02 -9.90 14.68
C ARG A 53 10.75 -8.44 14.49
N LYS A 54 9.69 -8.13 13.76
CA LYS A 54 9.16 -6.77 13.65
C LYS A 54 7.65 -6.74 13.82
N VAL A 55 7.16 -5.61 14.28
CA VAL A 55 5.75 -5.30 14.39
C VAL A 55 5.50 -4.09 13.50
N ILE A 56 4.55 -4.23 12.59
CA ILE A 56 4.07 -3.15 11.73
C ILE A 56 2.75 -2.70 12.33
N GLU A 57 2.72 -1.50 12.87
CA GLU A 57 1.52 -0.92 13.47
C GLU A 57 0.72 -0.16 12.42
N ASN A 58 -0.60 -0.35 12.42
CA ASN A 58 -1.53 0.27 11.50
C ASN A 58 -1.07 0.17 10.03
N PRO A 59 -0.88 -1.05 9.52
CA PRO A 59 -0.37 -1.24 8.16
C PRO A 59 -1.28 -0.56 7.14
N VAL A 60 -0.66 -0.02 6.10
CA VAL A 60 -1.38 0.68 5.03
C VAL A 60 -2.09 -0.35 4.15
N ASP A 61 -3.38 -0.11 3.87
CA ASP A 61 -4.17 -0.94 2.97
C ASP A 61 -3.60 -0.92 1.55
N ASP A 62 -3.66 -2.06 0.88
CA ASP A 62 -3.12 -2.30 -0.47
C ASP A 62 -1.60 -2.07 -0.64
N HIS A 63 -0.89 -1.71 0.42
CA HIS A 63 0.57 -1.64 0.39
C HIS A 63 1.19 -3.03 0.39
N CYS A 64 2.19 -3.24 -0.45
CA CYS A 64 2.96 -4.49 -0.52
C CYS A 64 4.17 -4.41 0.40
N TYR A 65 4.16 -5.16 1.49
CA TYR A 65 5.27 -5.28 2.42
C TYR A 65 6.18 -6.43 2.00
N THR A 66 7.42 -6.10 1.64
CA THR A 66 8.44 -7.08 1.24
C THR A 66 9.43 -7.36 2.35
N VAL A 67 10.17 -8.46 2.26
CA VAL A 67 11.24 -8.77 3.22
C VAL A 67 12.26 -7.63 3.28
N LYS A 68 12.67 -7.07 2.14
CA LYS A 68 13.65 -5.97 2.06
C LYS A 68 13.15 -4.67 2.69
N GLU A 69 11.88 -4.36 2.55
CA GLU A 69 11.28 -3.19 3.16
C GLU A 69 11.20 -3.32 4.69
N VAL A 70 10.75 -4.48 5.16
CA VAL A 70 10.57 -4.71 6.60
C VAL A 70 11.92 -4.96 7.30
N PHE A 71 12.85 -5.66 6.66
CA PHE A 71 14.17 -5.99 7.16
C PHE A 71 15.23 -5.58 6.15
N PRO A 72 15.63 -4.29 6.08
CA PRO A 72 16.57 -3.79 5.06
C PRO A 72 17.92 -4.50 5.05
N ASP A 73 18.37 -4.93 6.22
CA ASP A 73 19.67 -5.63 6.42
C ASP A 73 19.56 -7.15 6.28
N ALA A 74 18.41 -7.68 5.87
CA ALA A 74 18.23 -9.12 5.71
C ALA A 74 19.17 -9.67 4.63
N PRO A 75 19.84 -10.81 4.89
CA PRO A 75 20.64 -11.51 3.88
C PRO A 75 19.81 -11.81 2.62
N GLU A 76 20.50 -11.93 1.48
CA GLU A 76 19.86 -12.36 0.25
C GLU A 76 19.27 -13.76 0.41
N GLY A 77 18.10 -14.00 -0.17
CA GLY A 77 17.37 -15.24 -0.02
C GLY A 77 16.57 -15.39 1.30
N SER A 78 16.57 -14.36 2.14
CA SER A 78 15.71 -14.34 3.33
C SER A 78 14.23 -14.30 2.97
N THR A 79 13.41 -14.89 3.84
CA THR A 79 11.95 -14.97 3.70
C THR A 79 11.27 -14.55 5.00
N PHE A 80 9.97 -14.33 4.99
CA PHE A 80 9.20 -14.30 6.22
C PHE A 80 9.00 -15.75 6.71
N LEU A 81 9.57 -16.08 7.86
CA LEU A 81 9.36 -17.37 8.52
C LEU A 81 7.94 -17.50 9.07
N SER A 82 7.40 -16.39 9.55
CA SER A 82 5.99 -16.30 9.94
C SER A 82 5.43 -14.91 9.74
N VAL A 83 4.14 -14.85 9.45
CA VAL A 83 3.33 -13.64 9.39
C VAL A 83 2.09 -13.88 10.25
N HIS A 84 1.84 -13.02 11.23
CA HIS A 84 0.67 -13.08 12.09
C HIS A 84 -0.18 -11.82 11.95
N ASN A 85 -1.45 -12.01 11.64
CA ASN A 85 -2.40 -10.95 11.44
C ASN A 85 -3.10 -10.56 12.75
N GLY A 86 -2.68 -9.49 13.38
CA GLY A 86 -3.34 -8.88 14.54
C GLY A 86 -4.07 -7.58 14.18
N ASN A 87 -4.34 -7.30 12.89
CA ASN A 87 -5.10 -6.13 12.46
C ASN A 87 -6.52 -6.51 12.02
N THR A 88 -7.39 -5.51 11.86
CA THR A 88 -8.80 -5.70 11.53
C THR A 88 -9.05 -6.21 10.11
N ASN A 89 -8.12 -5.98 9.19
CA ASN A 89 -8.26 -6.32 7.79
C ASN A 89 -7.57 -7.65 7.46
N PRO A 90 -8.08 -8.43 6.52
CA PRO A 90 -7.44 -9.67 6.09
C PRO A 90 -6.12 -9.38 5.34
N ILE A 91 -5.18 -10.33 5.42
CA ILE A 91 -3.86 -10.26 4.79
C ILE A 91 -3.75 -11.33 3.73
N TYR A 92 -3.34 -10.97 2.52
CA TYR A 92 -2.86 -11.90 1.51
C TYR A 92 -1.34 -12.03 1.61
N ILE A 93 -0.87 -13.26 1.51
CA ILE A 93 0.54 -13.63 1.53
C ILE A 93 0.98 -14.12 0.17
N TYR A 94 2.24 -13.85 -0.20
CA TYR A 94 2.78 -14.18 -1.52
C TYR A 94 4.16 -14.83 -1.41
N GLU A 95 4.44 -15.75 -2.33
CA GLU A 95 5.76 -16.36 -2.52
C GLU A 95 6.63 -15.54 -3.49
N THR A 96 6.15 -14.37 -3.93
CA THR A 96 6.86 -13.40 -4.77
C THR A 96 7.20 -12.14 -3.97
N ASP A 97 8.19 -11.41 -4.37
CA ASP A 97 8.68 -10.18 -3.70
C ASP A 97 7.89 -8.90 -4.05
N ALA A 98 6.90 -9.01 -4.91
CA ALA A 98 6.14 -7.86 -5.44
C ALA A 98 4.62 -7.95 -5.18
N CYS A 99 4.15 -8.81 -4.28
CA CYS A 99 2.73 -9.10 -4.07
C CYS A 99 1.99 -9.36 -5.39
N SER A 100 2.65 -10.01 -6.33
CA SER A 100 2.14 -10.27 -7.68
C SER A 100 1.78 -11.74 -7.88
N GLY A 101 0.88 -11.98 -8.82
CA GLY A 101 0.38 -13.33 -9.07
C GLY A 101 -0.72 -13.75 -8.10
N ALA A 102 -0.95 -15.06 -8.02
CA ALA A 102 -1.90 -15.61 -7.07
C ALA A 102 -1.31 -15.56 -5.64
N PRO A 103 -2.11 -15.24 -4.62
CA PRO A 103 -1.69 -15.39 -3.24
C PRO A 103 -1.29 -16.85 -2.95
N ALA A 104 -0.36 -17.04 -2.01
CA ALA A 104 0.11 -18.37 -1.59
C ALA A 104 -1.02 -19.23 -1.02
N ASP A 105 -2.02 -18.60 -0.42
CA ASP A 105 -3.27 -19.23 0.01
C ASP A 105 -4.46 -18.53 -0.66
N ALA A 106 -5.43 -19.31 -1.14
CA ALA A 106 -6.65 -18.77 -1.71
C ALA A 106 -7.51 -18.02 -0.71
N THR A 107 -7.37 -18.36 0.58
CA THR A 107 -8.06 -17.70 1.69
C THR A 107 -7.09 -16.75 2.39
N PRO A 108 -7.44 -15.45 2.53
CA PRO A 108 -6.59 -14.52 3.23
C PRO A 108 -6.53 -14.83 4.73
N LEU A 109 -5.43 -14.46 5.38
CA LEU A 109 -5.29 -14.57 6.82
C LEU A 109 -6.26 -13.61 7.52
N SER A 110 -7.22 -14.16 8.22
CA SER A 110 -8.13 -13.41 9.09
C SER A 110 -7.43 -12.93 10.36
N VAL A 111 -8.08 -12.04 11.09
CA VAL A 111 -7.61 -11.56 12.41
C VAL A 111 -7.30 -12.73 13.34
N GLY A 112 -6.16 -12.66 14.01
CA GLY A 112 -5.70 -13.71 14.91
C GLY A 112 -5.07 -14.93 14.26
N MET A 113 -5.09 -15.00 12.92
CA MET A 113 -4.48 -16.10 12.17
C MET A 113 -3.02 -15.80 11.85
N GLY A 114 -2.24 -16.85 11.71
CA GLY A 114 -0.84 -16.78 11.30
C GLY A 114 -0.46 -17.91 10.38
N VAL A 115 0.60 -17.69 9.60
CA VAL A 115 1.23 -18.71 8.74
C VAL A 115 2.68 -18.90 9.15
N ILE A 116 3.16 -20.12 9.11
CA ILE A 116 4.53 -20.52 9.47
C ILE A 116 5.02 -21.58 8.48
N GLY A 117 6.32 -21.57 8.20
CA GLY A 117 6.99 -22.69 7.53
C GLY A 117 6.86 -22.70 6.00
N ARG A 118 6.48 -21.59 5.38
CA ARG A 118 6.49 -21.42 3.92
C ARG A 118 7.46 -20.30 3.52
N PRO A 119 8.08 -20.35 2.34
CA PRO A 119 8.96 -19.30 1.86
C PRO A 119 8.16 -18.07 1.39
N LEU A 120 7.68 -17.28 2.33
CA LEU A 120 6.90 -16.07 2.03
C LEU A 120 7.83 -14.89 1.79
N LEU A 121 7.67 -14.19 0.68
CA LEU A 121 8.50 -13.05 0.30
C LEU A 121 7.81 -11.71 0.48
N SER A 122 6.48 -11.68 0.43
CA SER A 122 5.72 -10.46 0.65
C SER A 122 4.30 -10.74 1.19
N PHE A 123 3.69 -9.69 1.71
CA PHE A 123 2.27 -9.71 2.07
C PHE A 123 1.62 -8.35 1.79
N LYS A 124 0.30 -8.37 1.61
CA LYS A 124 -0.51 -7.18 1.37
C LYS A 124 -1.73 -7.21 2.29
N VAL A 125 -2.00 -6.09 2.97
CA VAL A 125 -3.23 -5.91 3.71
C VAL A 125 -4.33 -5.52 2.74
N LYS A 126 -5.43 -6.27 2.74
CA LYS A 126 -6.58 -5.96 1.89
C LYS A 126 -7.39 -4.83 2.54
N PRO A 127 -7.94 -3.87 1.75
CA PRO A 127 -8.88 -2.91 2.27
C PRO A 127 -10.05 -3.63 2.96
N GLY A 128 -10.35 -3.19 4.17
CA GLY A 128 -11.56 -3.64 4.85
C GLY A 128 -12.82 -3.18 4.10
N PRO A 129 -13.98 -3.73 4.43
CA PRO A 129 -15.23 -3.16 3.96
C PRO A 129 -15.27 -1.70 4.42
N GLU A 130 -15.58 -0.79 3.48
CA GLU A 130 -15.81 0.61 3.82
C GLU A 130 -16.85 0.66 4.94
N VAL A 131 -16.43 1.15 6.10
CA VAL A 131 -17.38 1.43 7.18
C VAL A 131 -18.29 2.55 6.65
N PRO A 132 -19.58 2.30 6.46
CA PRO A 132 -20.49 3.34 5.99
C PRO A 132 -20.31 4.55 6.90
N SER A 133 -19.95 5.70 6.34
CA SER A 133 -19.85 6.95 7.08
C SER A 133 -21.18 7.16 7.79
N MET A 134 -21.17 7.08 9.12
CA MET A 134 -22.39 7.37 9.89
C MET A 134 -22.84 8.79 9.53
N PRO A 135 -24.12 8.98 9.19
CA PRO A 135 -24.63 10.31 8.94
C PRO A 135 -24.41 11.17 10.18
N THR A 136 -23.60 12.20 10.05
CA THR A 136 -23.24 13.15 11.12
C THR A 136 -24.39 14.10 11.49
N SER A 137 -25.61 13.83 11.06
CA SER A 137 -26.78 14.61 11.42
C SER A 137 -27.44 14.02 12.68
N PHE A 138 -26.96 14.45 13.84
CA PHE A 138 -27.79 14.38 15.05
C PHE A 138 -28.91 15.41 14.90
N PRO A 139 -30.18 15.02 14.99
CA PRO A 139 -31.24 15.99 15.04
C PRO A 139 -31.04 16.86 16.29
N THR A 140 -30.75 18.14 16.08
CA THR A 140 -30.73 19.13 17.16
C THR A 140 -32.15 19.20 17.72
N SER A 141 -32.38 18.63 18.90
CA SER A 141 -33.60 18.85 19.65
C SER A 141 -33.64 20.33 20.03
N GLN A 142 -34.43 21.11 19.33
CA GLN A 142 -34.79 22.45 19.78
C GLN A 142 -35.80 22.34 20.95
N PRO A 143 -35.63 23.14 22.00
CA PRO A 143 -36.58 23.26 23.11
C PRO A 143 -37.88 23.94 22.67
#